data_a31952b2a1d809c9f6649c1495e7ccc7
#
_entry.id   a31952b2a1d809c9f6649c1495e7ccc7
#
_cell.length_a   1.000
_cell.length_b   1.000
_cell.length_c   1.000
_cell.angle_alpha   90.00
_cell.angle_beta   90.00
_cell.angle_gamma   90.00
#
_symmetry.space_group_name_H-M   'P 1'
#
loop_
_entity.id
_entity.type
_entity.pdbx_description
1 polymer ?
#
loop_
_entity_poly.entity_id
_entity_poly.type
_entity_poly.pdbx_seq_one_letter_code
_entity_poly.pdbx_strand_id
1 'polypeptide(L)'
;ATNFLMYSGNLNTFAGIWDRCYTLINRANNAINTMENVKSWSSESERNRLFGESYFLRAMAYYELAQVFGGVPLRTTLESTNLPRASVDEIYAQIAADLKNAIEMMPAKIYPKGSDMTGHATKYAAEAMMARVFLFYTGRYEKTELPNGTTKEEVISWIDDCVNNSGHKLVSDQRNIWAYTNDATEDNTEGFRYQYVINHNLKWEGNSSDETLFANKHNLKSDWTYTWFSNTCAQFYSPSADNYSNKDSYPFGTGWGAGPVSPAMVNEWKDWAAKQTYTDGYKEDPRLTGSIWSYKALDPNIAGNVLMDCTMDEGEPEYTV
;
A
#
# COMPACT_ATOMS: atom_id res chain seq x y z
N ALA A 1 20.62 -1.79 13.24
CA ALA A 1 19.61 -0.71 13.17
C ALA A 1 20.17 0.42 12.33
N THR A 2 19.56 0.65 11.18
CA THR A 2 19.95 1.75 10.29
C THR A 2 19.58 3.05 10.99
N ASN A 3 20.57 3.84 11.31
CA ASN A 3 20.36 5.09 12.02
C ASN A 3 19.80 6.13 11.04
N PHE A 4 18.48 6.29 10.99
CA PHE A 4 17.78 7.22 10.08
C PHE A 4 18.24 8.69 10.21
N LEU A 5 18.95 9.03 11.26
CA LEU A 5 19.48 10.37 11.49
C LEU A 5 20.82 10.64 10.76
N MET A 6 21.38 9.64 10.07
CA MET A 6 22.70 9.71 9.42
C MET A 6 22.63 9.72 7.89
N TYR A 7 21.51 10.11 7.29
CA TYR A 7 21.42 10.25 5.84
C TYR A 7 22.21 11.45 5.34
N SER A 8 23.32 11.19 4.69
CA SER A 8 24.02 12.22 3.91
C SER A 8 23.46 12.23 2.49
N GLY A 9 23.51 13.39 1.82
CA GLY A 9 23.08 13.54 0.42
C GLY A 9 23.79 12.64 -0.60
N ASN A 10 24.78 11.87 -0.16
CA ASN A 10 25.56 10.94 -0.98
C ASN A 10 25.06 9.48 -0.88
N LEU A 11 24.00 9.21 -0.11
CA LEU A 11 23.44 7.87 -0.04
C LEU A 11 22.48 7.61 -1.19
N ASN A 12 22.74 6.56 -1.97
CA ASN A 12 21.89 6.11 -3.08
C ASN A 12 20.52 5.55 -2.63
N THR A 13 20.17 5.67 -1.36
CA THR A 13 18.95 5.11 -0.78
C THR A 13 17.69 5.59 -1.50
N PHE A 14 17.68 6.84 -1.94
CA PHE A 14 16.52 7.42 -2.63
C PHE A 14 16.63 7.40 -4.17
N ALA A 15 17.80 7.02 -4.72
CA ALA A 15 17.99 6.96 -6.18
C ALA A 15 17.00 6.00 -6.84
N GLY A 16 16.74 4.85 -6.20
CA GLY A 16 15.79 3.88 -6.72
C GLY A 16 14.34 4.38 -6.80
N ILE A 17 13.92 5.26 -5.88
CA ILE A 17 12.59 5.91 -5.95
C ILE A 17 12.56 6.87 -7.14
N TRP A 18 13.59 7.71 -7.26
CA TRP A 18 13.73 8.66 -8.35
C TRP A 18 13.66 7.97 -9.72
N ASP A 19 14.48 6.96 -9.92
CA ASP A 19 14.58 6.26 -11.22
C ASP A 19 13.27 5.56 -11.59
N ARG A 20 12.61 4.90 -10.64
CA ARG A 20 11.32 4.23 -10.87
C ARG A 20 10.21 5.22 -11.20
N CYS A 21 10.12 6.30 -10.44
CA CYS A 21 9.10 7.32 -10.70
C CYS A 21 9.29 8.00 -12.06
N TYR A 22 10.52 8.40 -12.40
CA TYR A 22 10.77 8.99 -13.73
C TYR A 22 10.63 7.99 -14.87
N THR A 23 10.90 6.71 -14.64
CA THR A 23 10.59 5.65 -15.61
C THR A 23 9.08 5.56 -15.85
N LEU A 24 8.28 5.59 -14.79
CA LEU A 24 6.82 5.58 -14.89
C LEU A 24 6.29 6.83 -15.56
N ILE A 25 6.80 8.03 -15.20
CA ILE A 25 6.45 9.31 -15.84
C ILE A 25 6.75 9.27 -17.33
N ASN A 26 7.92 8.78 -17.72
CA ASN A 26 8.29 8.68 -19.13
C ASN A 26 7.37 7.73 -19.91
N ARG A 27 7.01 6.58 -19.32
CA ARG A 27 6.05 5.65 -19.91
C ARG A 27 4.65 6.25 -20.03
N ALA A 28 4.18 6.95 -19.01
CA ALA A 28 2.89 7.64 -19.04
C ALA A 28 2.87 8.76 -20.10
N ASN A 29 3.93 9.57 -20.18
CA ASN A 29 4.07 10.60 -21.22
C ASN A 29 4.08 9.97 -22.62
N ASN A 30 4.81 8.86 -22.81
CA ASN A 30 4.81 8.16 -24.09
C ASN A 30 3.41 7.66 -24.45
N ALA A 31 2.70 7.03 -23.50
CA ALA A 31 1.33 6.57 -23.72
C ALA A 31 0.41 7.74 -24.11
N ILE A 32 0.38 8.81 -23.34
CA ILE A 32 -0.47 9.98 -23.62
C ILE A 32 -0.18 10.56 -25.01
N ASN A 33 1.09 10.79 -25.33
CA ASN A 33 1.47 11.40 -26.61
C ASN A 33 1.24 10.49 -27.82
N THR A 34 1.47 9.17 -27.67
CA THR A 34 1.33 8.25 -28.81
C THR A 34 -0.12 7.81 -29.05
N MET A 35 -0.92 7.70 -27.99
CA MET A 35 -2.33 7.36 -28.11
C MET A 35 -3.14 8.38 -28.90
N GLU A 36 -2.73 9.65 -28.95
CA GLU A 36 -3.37 10.66 -29.79
C GLU A 36 -3.26 10.35 -31.29
N ASN A 37 -2.25 9.58 -31.69
CA ASN A 37 -2.03 9.19 -33.08
C ASN A 37 -2.78 7.92 -33.49
N VAL A 38 -3.49 7.27 -32.60
CA VAL A 38 -4.28 6.06 -32.86
C VAL A 38 -5.49 6.43 -33.73
N LYS A 39 -5.55 5.87 -34.93
CA LYS A 39 -6.56 6.23 -35.94
C LYS A 39 -7.96 5.66 -35.66
N SER A 40 -8.02 4.55 -34.94
CA SER A 40 -9.30 3.91 -34.57
C SER A 40 -9.20 3.23 -33.23
N TRP A 41 -10.22 3.35 -32.43
CA TRP A 41 -10.40 2.74 -31.13
C TRP A 41 -11.54 1.73 -31.18
N SER A 42 -11.48 0.69 -30.36
CA SER A 42 -12.60 -0.25 -30.20
C SER A 42 -13.84 0.46 -29.66
N SER A 43 -13.66 1.46 -28.79
CA SER A 43 -14.68 2.35 -28.30
C SER A 43 -14.07 3.63 -27.72
N GLU A 44 -14.87 4.69 -27.63
CA GLU A 44 -14.47 5.90 -26.93
C GLU A 44 -14.23 5.66 -25.44
N SER A 45 -15.02 4.79 -24.82
CA SER A 45 -14.83 4.39 -23.43
C SER A 45 -13.48 3.75 -23.17
N GLU A 46 -12.99 2.91 -24.09
CA GLU A 46 -11.65 2.32 -23.96
C GLU A 46 -10.54 3.34 -24.16
N ARG A 47 -10.70 4.21 -25.14
CA ARG A 47 -9.79 5.34 -25.34
C ARG A 47 -9.67 6.17 -24.04
N ASN A 48 -10.80 6.60 -23.53
CA ASN A 48 -10.85 7.44 -22.33
C ASN A 48 -10.26 6.72 -21.11
N ARG A 49 -10.52 5.43 -20.95
CA ARG A 49 -9.93 4.62 -19.89
C ARG A 49 -8.40 4.64 -19.95
N LEU A 50 -7.82 4.37 -21.10
CA LEU A 50 -6.35 4.30 -21.27
C LEU A 50 -5.67 5.65 -21.03
N PHE A 51 -6.27 6.73 -21.52
CA PHE A 51 -5.79 8.08 -21.22
C PHE A 51 -5.90 8.38 -19.71
N GLY A 52 -7.04 8.12 -19.11
CA GLY A 52 -7.28 8.35 -17.68
C GLY A 52 -6.34 7.57 -16.80
N GLU A 53 -6.10 6.28 -17.09
CA GLU A 53 -5.10 5.46 -16.38
C GLU A 53 -3.68 6.02 -16.54
N SER A 54 -3.33 6.52 -17.71
CA SER A 54 -2.01 7.13 -17.96
C SER A 54 -1.81 8.41 -17.16
N TYR A 55 -2.83 9.26 -17.08
CA TYR A 55 -2.82 10.45 -16.22
C TYR A 55 -2.74 10.07 -14.74
N PHE A 56 -3.53 9.10 -14.30
CA PHE A 56 -3.51 8.61 -12.92
C PHE A 56 -2.13 8.11 -12.51
N LEU A 57 -1.48 7.30 -13.33
CA LEU A 57 -0.15 6.75 -13.07
C LEU A 57 0.92 7.85 -13.04
N ARG A 58 0.82 8.86 -13.91
CA ARG A 58 1.74 9.99 -13.89
C ARG A 58 1.58 10.84 -12.64
N ALA A 59 0.35 11.12 -12.25
CA ALA A 59 0.03 11.82 -11.00
C ALA A 59 0.59 11.07 -9.78
N MET A 60 0.39 9.75 -9.73
CA MET A 60 0.90 8.91 -8.64
C MET A 60 2.43 8.99 -8.54
N ALA A 61 3.14 8.89 -9.65
CA ALA A 61 4.60 8.98 -9.68
C ALA A 61 5.11 10.36 -9.24
N TYR A 62 4.49 11.45 -9.69
CA TYR A 62 4.84 12.79 -9.23
C TYR A 62 4.51 13.01 -7.76
N TYR A 63 3.41 12.46 -7.27
CA TYR A 63 3.05 12.56 -5.86
C TYR A 63 4.08 11.84 -4.97
N GLU A 64 4.54 10.65 -5.36
CA GLU A 64 5.62 9.94 -4.65
C GLU A 64 6.92 10.75 -4.64
N LEU A 65 7.32 11.31 -5.78
CA LEU A 65 8.49 12.20 -5.85
C LEU A 65 8.34 13.44 -4.97
N ALA A 66 7.17 14.07 -5.00
CA ALA A 66 6.94 15.32 -4.26
C ALA A 66 6.96 15.10 -2.75
N GLN A 67 6.50 13.95 -2.26
CA GLN A 67 6.58 13.62 -0.84
C GLN A 67 8.02 13.46 -0.35
N VAL A 68 8.90 12.91 -1.19
CA VAL A 68 10.29 12.62 -0.81
C VAL A 68 11.21 13.80 -1.10
N PHE A 69 11.06 14.45 -2.24
CA PHE A 69 12.01 15.45 -2.76
C PHE A 69 11.47 16.88 -2.79
N GLY A 70 10.18 17.07 -2.57
CA GLY A 70 9.50 18.36 -2.79
C GLY A 70 9.39 18.68 -4.28
N GLY A 71 9.90 19.86 -4.71
CA GLY A 71 9.99 20.21 -6.12
C GLY A 71 10.99 19.31 -6.86
N VAL A 72 10.66 18.94 -8.09
CA VAL A 72 11.49 18.08 -8.95
C VAL A 72 11.37 18.57 -10.41
N PRO A 73 12.23 18.16 -11.36
CA PRO A 73 12.04 18.49 -12.76
C PRO A 73 10.68 18.06 -13.30
N LEU A 74 9.88 19.00 -13.77
CA LEU A 74 8.54 18.72 -14.30
C LEU A 74 8.62 18.35 -15.78
N ARG A 75 8.43 17.08 -16.07
CA ARG A 75 8.50 16.49 -17.40
C ARG A 75 7.13 15.96 -17.82
N THR A 76 6.50 16.62 -18.79
CA THR A 76 5.18 16.25 -19.33
C THR A 76 5.23 15.86 -20.81
N THR A 77 6.40 15.99 -21.44
CA THR A 77 6.64 15.66 -22.84
C THR A 77 7.76 14.62 -22.97
N LEU A 78 7.98 14.13 -24.19
CA LEU A 78 9.03 13.16 -24.51
C LEU A 78 10.39 13.81 -24.83
N GLU A 79 10.47 15.12 -24.85
CA GLU A 79 11.71 15.82 -25.16
C GLU A 79 12.80 15.52 -24.14
N SER A 80 13.98 15.16 -24.65
CA SER A 80 15.15 14.87 -23.83
C SER A 80 15.96 16.14 -23.55
N THR A 81 15.43 17.01 -22.70
CA THR A 81 16.09 18.24 -22.28
C THR A 81 16.40 18.20 -20.78
N ASN A 82 17.48 18.86 -20.36
CA ASN A 82 17.73 19.08 -18.95
C ASN A 82 16.77 20.16 -18.45
N LEU A 83 15.83 19.75 -17.63
CA LEU A 83 14.87 20.66 -17.00
C LEU A 83 15.36 21.08 -15.61
N PRO A 84 15.19 22.35 -15.24
CA PRO A 84 15.44 22.78 -13.89
C PRO A 84 14.43 22.14 -12.91
N ARG A 85 14.74 22.23 -11.65
CA ARG A 85 13.82 21.85 -10.59
C ARG A 85 12.61 22.80 -10.61
N ALA A 86 11.42 22.25 -10.78
CA ALA A 86 10.18 22.97 -10.62
C ALA A 86 9.87 23.20 -9.15
N SER A 87 9.08 24.19 -8.84
CA SER A 87 8.56 24.45 -7.49
C SER A 87 7.61 23.34 -7.04
N VAL A 88 7.40 23.25 -5.75
CA VAL A 88 6.40 22.34 -5.18
C VAL A 88 5.00 22.64 -5.74
N ASP A 89 4.66 23.91 -5.85
CA ASP A 89 3.34 24.33 -6.35
C ASP A 89 3.12 23.93 -7.80
N GLU A 90 4.14 24.04 -8.66
CA GLU A 90 4.06 23.56 -10.06
C GLU A 90 3.86 22.04 -10.13
N ILE A 91 4.53 21.28 -9.27
CA ILE A 91 4.36 19.82 -9.22
C ILE A 91 2.95 19.45 -8.74
N TYR A 92 2.47 20.06 -7.67
CA TYR A 92 1.12 19.75 -7.18
C TYR A 92 0.02 20.27 -8.11
N ALA A 93 0.24 21.36 -8.84
CA ALA A 93 -0.65 21.79 -9.91
C ALA A 93 -0.78 20.73 -11.01
N GLN A 94 0.36 20.15 -11.42
CA GLN A 94 0.37 19.07 -12.44
C GLN A 94 -0.29 17.78 -11.91
N ILE A 95 0.00 17.37 -10.68
CA ILE A 95 -0.63 16.21 -10.06
C ILE A 95 -2.15 16.37 -10.05
N ALA A 96 -2.64 17.53 -9.62
CA ALA A 96 -4.06 17.81 -9.55
C ALA A 96 -4.73 17.88 -10.95
N ALA A 97 -4.04 18.44 -11.93
CA ALA A 97 -4.52 18.46 -13.33
C ALA A 97 -4.64 17.04 -13.90
N ASP A 98 -3.63 16.20 -13.68
CA ASP A 98 -3.64 14.81 -14.13
C ASP A 98 -4.75 14.01 -13.44
N LEU A 99 -4.95 14.21 -12.14
CA LEU A 99 -6.03 13.53 -11.41
C LEU A 99 -7.43 14.01 -11.85
N LYS A 100 -7.61 15.28 -12.18
CA LYS A 100 -8.87 15.77 -12.77
C LYS A 100 -9.14 15.08 -14.11
N ASN A 101 -8.15 15.03 -15.00
CA ASN A 101 -8.29 14.30 -16.25
C ASN A 101 -8.61 12.81 -16.04
N ALA A 102 -7.97 12.19 -15.06
CA ALA A 102 -8.23 10.79 -14.71
C ALA A 102 -9.67 10.58 -14.20
N ILE A 103 -10.17 11.45 -13.32
CA ILE A 103 -11.54 11.42 -12.79
C ILE A 103 -12.57 11.56 -13.93
N GLU A 104 -12.33 12.46 -14.88
CA GLU A 104 -13.24 12.72 -16.00
C GLU A 104 -13.26 11.59 -17.03
N MET A 105 -12.10 10.94 -17.26
CA MET A 105 -11.92 9.99 -18.34
C MET A 105 -12.11 8.54 -17.92
N MET A 106 -11.76 8.17 -16.69
CA MET A 106 -11.84 6.77 -16.26
C MET A 106 -13.29 6.33 -15.97
N PRO A 107 -13.57 5.02 -16.13
CA PRO A 107 -14.92 4.51 -15.92
C PRO A 107 -15.33 4.57 -14.44
N ALA A 108 -16.58 4.98 -14.21
CA ALA A 108 -17.22 4.97 -12.91
C ALA A 108 -17.81 3.58 -12.60
N LYS A 109 -16.93 2.61 -12.34
CA LYS A 109 -17.33 1.23 -12.05
C LYS A 109 -16.26 0.47 -11.25
N ILE A 110 -16.69 -0.61 -10.60
CA ILE A 110 -15.80 -1.63 -10.05
C ILE A 110 -15.59 -2.69 -11.13
N TYR A 111 -14.37 -3.19 -11.25
CA TYR A 111 -14.10 -4.35 -12.10
C TYR A 111 -14.41 -5.64 -11.33
N PRO A 112 -15.08 -6.63 -11.97
CA PRO A 112 -15.39 -7.88 -11.31
C PRO A 112 -14.14 -8.60 -10.80
N LYS A 113 -14.24 -9.21 -9.62
CA LYS A 113 -13.18 -10.04 -9.04
C LYS A 113 -12.78 -11.14 -10.03
N GLY A 114 -11.46 -11.31 -10.22
CA GLY A 114 -10.92 -12.32 -11.12
C GLY A 114 -11.05 -12.02 -12.61
N SER A 115 -11.57 -10.86 -13.01
CA SER A 115 -11.57 -10.44 -14.42
C SER A 115 -10.18 -9.97 -14.85
N ASP A 116 -9.92 -9.96 -16.17
CA ASP A 116 -8.69 -9.42 -16.76
C ASP A 116 -8.48 -7.94 -16.44
N MET A 117 -9.54 -7.26 -16.03
CA MET A 117 -9.52 -5.85 -15.64
C MET A 117 -9.18 -5.65 -14.15
N THR A 118 -9.04 -6.72 -13.39
CA THR A 118 -8.72 -6.62 -11.96
C THR A 118 -7.32 -6.01 -11.77
N GLY A 119 -7.27 -4.86 -11.09
CA GLY A 119 -6.03 -4.10 -10.87
C GLY A 119 -5.90 -2.86 -11.74
N HIS A 120 -6.77 -2.64 -12.73
CA HIS A 120 -6.87 -1.37 -13.41
C HIS A 120 -7.47 -0.28 -12.51
N ALA A 121 -7.00 0.96 -12.70
CA ALA A 121 -7.55 2.08 -11.96
C ALA A 121 -8.96 2.45 -12.46
N THR A 122 -9.75 3.02 -11.58
CA THR A 122 -11.10 3.53 -11.88
C THR A 122 -11.20 5.00 -11.49
N LYS A 123 -12.26 5.67 -11.92
CA LYS A 123 -12.60 7.02 -11.49
C LYS A 123 -12.48 7.17 -9.95
N TYR A 124 -13.02 6.23 -9.21
CA TYR A 124 -13.03 6.25 -7.75
C TYR A 124 -11.64 6.15 -7.12
N ALA A 125 -10.72 5.44 -7.76
CA ALA A 125 -9.32 5.42 -7.34
C ALA A 125 -8.66 6.81 -7.51
N ALA A 126 -8.98 7.52 -8.59
CA ALA A 126 -8.47 8.87 -8.82
C ALA A 126 -9.08 9.90 -7.85
N GLU A 127 -10.36 9.79 -7.52
CA GLU A 127 -11.04 10.62 -6.53
C GLU A 127 -10.42 10.44 -5.13
N ALA A 128 -10.21 9.21 -4.70
CA ALA A 128 -9.56 8.92 -3.43
C ALA A 128 -8.10 9.41 -3.39
N MET A 129 -7.38 9.25 -4.52
CA MET A 129 -6.02 9.76 -4.64
C MET A 129 -5.98 11.29 -4.58
N MET A 130 -6.92 11.98 -5.21
CA MET A 130 -7.05 13.45 -5.14
C MET A 130 -7.24 13.91 -3.69
N ALA A 131 -8.05 13.22 -2.91
CA ALA A 131 -8.24 13.54 -1.50
C ALA A 131 -6.94 13.39 -0.70
N ARG A 132 -6.17 12.34 -0.94
CA ARG A 132 -4.85 12.16 -0.29
C ARG A 132 -3.86 13.26 -0.67
N VAL A 133 -3.82 13.63 -1.95
CA VAL A 133 -2.99 14.72 -2.45
C VAL A 133 -3.38 16.04 -1.80
N PHE A 134 -4.67 16.33 -1.75
CA PHE A 134 -5.22 17.53 -1.13
C PHE A 134 -4.83 17.63 0.35
N LEU A 135 -5.10 16.58 1.12
CA LEU A 135 -4.79 16.55 2.56
C LEU A 135 -3.29 16.71 2.83
N PHE A 136 -2.46 16.03 2.04
CA PHE A 136 -1.01 16.15 2.21
C PHE A 136 -0.51 17.56 1.90
N TYR A 137 -0.90 18.11 0.72
CA TYR A 137 -0.43 19.42 0.31
C TYR A 137 -0.90 20.53 1.25
N THR A 138 -2.20 20.56 1.54
CA THR A 138 -2.76 21.60 2.41
C THR A 138 -2.24 21.50 3.83
N GLY A 139 -2.10 20.31 4.38
CA GLY A 139 -1.54 20.10 5.71
C GLY A 139 -0.04 20.37 5.78
N ARG A 140 0.73 19.96 4.77
CA ARG A 140 2.20 20.13 4.79
C ARG A 140 2.65 21.55 4.52
N TYR A 141 1.93 22.25 3.64
CA TYR A 141 2.31 23.59 3.17
C TYR A 141 1.38 24.69 3.67
N GLU A 142 0.49 24.39 4.62
CA GLU A 142 -0.43 25.32 5.26
C GLU A 142 -1.28 26.11 4.24
N LYS A 143 -1.84 25.39 3.27
CA LYS A 143 -2.68 25.93 2.20
C LYS A 143 -4.14 25.52 2.40
N THR A 144 -5.04 26.24 1.73
CA THR A 144 -6.49 25.99 1.77
C THR A 144 -7.01 25.28 0.51
N GLU A 145 -6.23 25.29 -0.57
CA GLU A 145 -6.57 24.71 -1.88
C GLU A 145 -5.30 24.21 -2.57
N LEU A 146 -5.45 23.40 -3.62
CA LEU A 146 -4.34 23.01 -4.48
C LEU A 146 -3.94 24.14 -5.44
N PRO A 147 -2.69 24.17 -5.93
CA PRO A 147 -2.20 25.28 -6.75
C PRO A 147 -2.93 25.47 -8.09
N ASN A 148 -3.66 24.48 -8.57
CA ASN A 148 -4.52 24.55 -9.74
C ASN A 148 -5.92 25.07 -9.44
N GLY A 149 -6.21 25.54 -8.22
CA GLY A 149 -7.50 26.03 -7.77
C GLY A 149 -8.49 24.96 -7.34
N THR A 150 -8.06 23.69 -7.16
CA THR A 150 -8.94 22.65 -6.61
C THR A 150 -9.25 22.95 -5.16
N THR A 151 -10.53 23.10 -4.85
CA THR A 151 -11.03 23.46 -3.51
C THR A 151 -11.36 22.24 -2.66
N LYS A 152 -11.51 22.48 -1.36
CA LYS A 152 -11.95 21.46 -0.40
C LYS A 152 -13.34 20.93 -0.75
N GLU A 153 -14.23 21.78 -1.19
CA GLU A 153 -15.60 21.45 -1.55
C GLU A 153 -15.67 20.51 -2.76
N GLU A 154 -14.83 20.75 -3.78
CA GLU A 154 -14.70 19.83 -4.91
C GLU A 154 -14.20 18.47 -4.46
N VAL A 155 -13.18 18.42 -3.59
CA VAL A 155 -12.63 17.16 -3.08
C VAL A 155 -13.67 16.40 -2.25
N ILE A 156 -14.42 17.06 -1.40
CA ILE A 156 -15.52 16.44 -0.65
C ILE A 156 -16.55 15.85 -1.62
N SER A 157 -16.93 16.58 -2.67
CA SER A 157 -17.86 16.09 -3.68
C SER A 157 -17.39 14.79 -4.34
N TRP A 158 -16.10 14.66 -4.66
CA TRP A 158 -15.53 13.42 -5.21
C TRP A 158 -15.49 12.28 -4.20
N ILE A 159 -15.18 12.56 -2.94
CA ILE A 159 -15.24 11.54 -1.88
C ILE A 159 -16.67 11.06 -1.67
N ASP A 160 -17.64 11.97 -1.67
CA ASP A 160 -19.07 11.61 -1.58
C ASP A 160 -19.51 10.76 -2.77
N ASP A 161 -19.04 11.06 -3.97
CA ASP A 161 -19.30 10.23 -5.16
C ASP A 161 -18.67 8.83 -4.99
N CYS A 162 -17.41 8.76 -4.59
CA CYS A 162 -16.73 7.50 -4.32
C CYS A 162 -17.47 6.66 -3.26
N VAL A 163 -17.84 7.25 -2.14
CA VAL A 163 -18.52 6.54 -1.04
C VAL A 163 -19.91 6.05 -1.43
N ASN A 164 -20.69 6.89 -2.14
CA ASN A 164 -22.08 6.59 -2.40
C ASN A 164 -22.32 5.80 -3.69
N ASN A 165 -21.46 5.93 -4.69
CA ASN A 165 -21.73 5.44 -6.04
C ASN A 165 -20.73 4.38 -6.53
N SER A 166 -19.57 4.21 -5.85
CA SER A 166 -18.56 3.25 -6.32
C SER A 166 -18.97 1.78 -6.15
N GLY A 167 -19.76 1.48 -5.13
CA GLY A 167 -20.05 0.12 -4.69
C GLY A 167 -18.93 -0.50 -3.84
N HIS A 168 -17.82 0.22 -3.62
CA HIS A 168 -16.82 -0.17 -2.63
C HIS A 168 -17.42 -0.08 -1.22
N LYS A 169 -17.01 -0.97 -0.35
CA LYS A 169 -17.48 -1.02 1.04
C LYS A 169 -16.43 -1.67 1.92
N LEU A 170 -16.52 -1.38 3.21
CA LEU A 170 -15.71 -2.07 4.20
C LEU A 170 -16.09 -3.55 4.25
N VAL A 171 -15.11 -4.42 4.44
CA VAL A 171 -15.37 -5.84 4.69
C VAL A 171 -16.14 -6.01 5.99
N SER A 172 -16.95 -7.04 6.04
CA SER A 172 -17.80 -7.31 7.22
C SER A 172 -16.98 -7.67 8.47
N ASP A 173 -15.82 -8.30 8.25
CA ASP A 173 -14.87 -8.64 9.29
C ASP A 173 -13.47 -8.19 8.87
N GLN A 174 -12.96 -7.17 9.54
CA GLN A 174 -11.64 -6.59 9.27
C GLN A 174 -10.52 -7.62 9.31
N ARG A 175 -10.66 -8.70 10.07
CA ARG A 175 -9.65 -9.76 10.15
C ARG A 175 -9.43 -10.47 8.84
N ASN A 176 -10.43 -10.47 7.94
CA ASN A 176 -10.35 -11.13 6.63
C ASN A 176 -9.40 -10.44 5.64
N ILE A 177 -8.90 -9.25 5.95
CA ILE A 177 -7.92 -8.54 5.12
C ILE A 177 -6.48 -8.62 5.68
N TRP A 178 -6.27 -9.36 6.76
CA TRP A 178 -4.99 -9.44 7.43
C TRP A 178 -4.14 -10.61 6.94
N ALA A 179 -2.83 -10.47 7.03
CA ALA A 179 -1.87 -11.45 6.51
C ALA A 179 -2.09 -12.85 7.10
N TYR A 180 -2.44 -12.96 8.38
CA TYR A 180 -2.65 -14.25 9.03
C TYR A 180 -3.85 -15.03 8.49
N THR A 181 -4.84 -14.38 7.88
CA THR A 181 -5.96 -15.09 7.23
C THR A 181 -5.55 -15.71 5.90
N ASN A 182 -4.52 -15.17 5.24
CA ASN A 182 -4.01 -15.71 3.98
C ASN A 182 -3.41 -17.12 4.16
N ASP A 183 -2.82 -17.39 5.30
CA ASP A 183 -2.23 -18.71 5.61
C ASP A 183 -3.29 -19.81 5.80
N ALA A 184 -4.56 -19.43 6.00
CA ALA A 184 -5.67 -20.36 6.09
C ALA A 184 -6.21 -20.84 4.72
N THR A 185 -5.69 -20.34 3.61
CA THR A 185 -6.17 -20.70 2.30
C THR A 185 -5.66 -22.05 1.83
N GLU A 186 -6.48 -22.72 1.07
CA GLU A 186 -6.67 -24.12 0.71
C GLU A 186 -5.43 -24.97 0.37
N ASP A 187 -4.27 -24.39 0.09
CA ASP A 187 -3.10 -25.11 -0.43
C ASP A 187 -2.00 -25.40 0.59
N ASN A 188 -2.17 -25.01 1.84
CA ASN A 188 -1.16 -25.30 2.86
C ASN A 188 -1.32 -26.75 3.39
N THR A 189 -0.93 -27.71 2.56
CA THR A 189 -0.94 -29.15 2.89
C THR A 189 0.10 -29.52 3.93
N GLU A 190 1.02 -28.62 4.30
CA GLU A 190 2.16 -28.89 5.19
C GLU A 190 2.08 -28.24 6.58
N GLY A 191 0.93 -27.66 6.95
CA GLY A 191 0.72 -27.80 8.35
C GLY A 191 0.43 -26.67 9.29
N PHE A 192 0.80 -25.46 9.17
CA PHE A 192 0.46 -24.45 10.20
C PHE A 192 -0.79 -23.65 9.81
N ARG A 193 -1.97 -24.27 10.01
CA ARG A 193 -3.19 -23.46 10.00
C ARG A 193 -3.25 -22.70 11.30
N TYR A 194 -3.23 -21.38 11.23
CA TYR A 194 -3.43 -20.52 12.38
C TYR A 194 -4.78 -20.84 13.03
N GLN A 195 -4.75 -21.46 14.21
CA GLN A 195 -5.96 -22.03 14.83
C GLN A 195 -7.02 -20.95 15.12
N TYR A 196 -6.59 -19.73 15.35
CA TYR A 196 -7.47 -18.59 15.49
C TYR A 196 -8.35 -18.36 14.26
N VAL A 197 -7.79 -18.43 13.08
CA VAL A 197 -8.50 -18.27 11.80
C VAL A 197 -9.56 -19.35 11.62
N ILE A 198 -9.20 -20.61 11.98
CA ILE A 198 -10.10 -21.76 11.91
C ILE A 198 -11.25 -21.60 12.91
N ASN A 199 -10.94 -21.28 14.16
CA ASN A 199 -11.92 -21.16 15.24
C ASN A 199 -12.94 -20.03 15.00
N HIS A 200 -12.55 -18.99 14.28
CA HIS A 200 -13.41 -17.85 13.96
C HIS A 200 -13.98 -17.89 12.54
N ASN A 201 -13.73 -18.98 11.81
CA ASN A 201 -14.18 -19.14 10.42
C ASN A 201 -13.82 -17.95 9.52
N LEU A 202 -12.62 -17.42 9.72
CA LEU A 202 -12.12 -16.29 8.92
C LEU A 202 -11.76 -16.75 7.52
N LYS A 203 -11.95 -15.86 6.54
CA LYS A 203 -11.64 -16.12 5.14
C LYS A 203 -10.94 -14.91 4.55
N TRP A 204 -9.77 -15.11 3.99
CA TRP A 204 -9.07 -14.03 3.34
C TRP A 204 -9.85 -13.49 2.14
N GLU A 205 -10.10 -12.19 2.15
CA GLU A 205 -10.78 -11.48 1.06
C GLU A 205 -9.94 -11.38 -0.22
N GLY A 206 -8.65 -11.61 -0.11
CA GLY A 206 -7.73 -11.61 -1.23
C GLY A 206 -7.42 -10.23 -1.80
N ASN A 207 -6.73 -10.26 -2.94
CA ASN A 207 -6.27 -9.05 -3.62
C ASN A 207 -7.39 -8.22 -4.28
N SER A 208 -8.62 -8.69 -4.21
CA SER A 208 -9.80 -8.05 -4.82
C SER A 208 -10.86 -7.75 -3.78
N SER A 209 -10.43 -7.43 -2.55
CA SER A 209 -11.32 -6.99 -1.48
C SER A 209 -12.16 -5.79 -1.94
N ASP A 210 -13.40 -5.75 -1.49
CA ASP A 210 -14.31 -4.63 -1.77
C ASP A 210 -13.80 -3.29 -1.18
N GLU A 211 -12.85 -3.32 -0.24
CA GLU A 211 -12.17 -2.12 0.27
C GLU A 211 -11.09 -1.59 -0.68
N THR A 212 -10.60 -2.41 -1.61
CA THR A 212 -9.48 -2.04 -2.46
C THR A 212 -9.92 -1.16 -3.61
N LEU A 213 -9.69 0.14 -3.52
CA LEU A 213 -9.90 1.10 -4.61
C LEU A 213 -8.87 0.96 -5.72
N PHE A 214 -7.61 0.80 -5.34
CA PHE A 214 -6.47 0.55 -6.24
C PHE A 214 -5.33 -0.09 -5.46
N ALA A 215 -4.67 -1.08 -6.05
CA ALA A 215 -3.52 -1.73 -5.44
C ALA A 215 -2.43 -2.02 -6.49
N ASN A 216 -1.19 -1.76 -6.09
CA ASN A 216 -0.04 -2.24 -6.84
C ASN A 216 0.17 -3.73 -6.49
N LYS A 217 -0.16 -4.60 -7.44
CA LYS A 217 -0.10 -6.05 -7.24
C LYS A 217 1.29 -6.58 -7.54
N HIS A 218 1.77 -7.43 -6.65
CA HIS A 218 3.05 -8.09 -6.76
C HIS A 218 2.88 -9.57 -7.06
N ASN A 219 3.85 -10.16 -7.75
CA ASN A 219 3.88 -11.59 -8.02
C ASN A 219 4.49 -12.32 -6.81
N LEU A 220 3.91 -13.45 -6.42
CA LEU A 220 4.41 -14.32 -5.35
C LEU A 220 5.56 -15.25 -5.79
N LYS A 221 6.10 -15.10 -6.99
CA LYS A 221 7.24 -15.90 -7.42
C LYS A 221 8.44 -15.63 -6.55
N SER A 222 8.91 -16.64 -5.84
CA SER A 222 10.04 -16.63 -4.91
C SER A 222 11.42 -16.68 -5.58
N ASP A 223 11.49 -16.43 -6.88
CA ASP A 223 12.77 -16.45 -7.61
C ASP A 223 13.45 -15.08 -7.51
N TRP A 224 14.64 -15.05 -6.96
CA TRP A 224 15.50 -13.86 -6.88
C TRP A 224 15.73 -13.17 -8.22
N THR A 225 15.64 -13.91 -9.32
CA THR A 225 15.74 -13.38 -10.69
C THR A 225 14.59 -12.45 -11.05
N TYR A 226 13.45 -12.56 -10.35
CA TYR A 226 12.22 -11.79 -10.59
C TYR A 226 11.88 -10.83 -9.45
N THR A 227 12.86 -10.37 -8.69
CA THR A 227 12.68 -9.38 -7.58
C THR A 227 11.94 -8.12 -7.99
N TRP A 228 11.90 -7.80 -9.28
CA TRP A 228 11.17 -6.66 -9.84
C TRP A 228 9.64 -6.75 -9.69
N PHE A 229 9.11 -7.95 -9.51
CA PHE A 229 7.68 -8.22 -9.42
C PHE A 229 7.25 -8.74 -8.06
N SER A 230 8.17 -8.94 -7.13
CA SER A 230 7.88 -9.41 -5.78
C SER A 230 7.83 -8.24 -4.79
N ASN A 231 6.96 -8.37 -3.78
CA ASN A 231 6.97 -7.47 -2.65
C ASN A 231 7.86 -8.04 -1.55
N THR A 232 8.99 -7.40 -1.30
CA THR A 232 9.94 -7.81 -0.26
C THR A 232 9.64 -7.22 1.12
N CYS A 233 8.56 -6.44 1.28
CA CYS A 233 8.23 -5.83 2.57
C CYS A 233 8.01 -6.87 3.66
N ALA A 234 7.25 -7.92 3.38
CA ALA A 234 7.04 -9.00 4.33
C ALA A 234 8.37 -9.67 4.73
N GLN A 235 9.21 -10.00 3.74
CA GLN A 235 10.52 -10.59 4.00
C GLN A 235 11.44 -9.64 4.78
N PHE A 236 11.37 -8.34 4.53
CA PHE A 236 12.20 -7.35 5.21
C PHE A 236 11.82 -7.21 6.68
N TYR A 237 10.52 -7.17 6.98
CA TYR A 237 10.01 -6.94 8.34
C TYR A 237 9.72 -8.21 9.13
N SER A 238 9.49 -9.35 8.48
CA SER A 238 9.26 -10.62 9.19
C SER A 238 10.45 -11.02 10.05
N PRO A 239 10.22 -11.80 11.11
CA PRO A 239 11.28 -12.25 12.02
C PRO A 239 12.44 -12.91 11.31
N SER A 240 13.66 -12.67 11.80
CA SER A 240 14.84 -13.41 11.31
C SER A 240 14.85 -14.83 11.86
N ALA A 241 14.90 -15.81 10.97
CA ALA A 241 14.97 -17.22 11.35
C ALA A 241 16.26 -17.60 12.07
N ASP A 242 17.35 -16.86 11.80
CA ASP A 242 18.67 -17.22 12.28
C ASP A 242 18.88 -16.87 13.75
N ASN A 243 18.06 -15.95 14.28
CA ASN A 243 18.20 -15.42 15.64
C ASN A 243 17.33 -16.14 16.68
N TYR A 244 16.51 -17.11 16.26
CA TYR A 244 15.54 -17.75 17.15
C TYR A 244 15.52 -19.27 17.00
N SER A 245 15.47 -19.99 18.12
CA SER A 245 15.52 -21.46 18.14
C SER A 245 14.26 -22.13 17.61
N ASN A 246 13.11 -21.47 17.71
CA ASN A 246 11.80 -21.98 17.27
C ASN A 246 11.29 -21.31 16.00
N LYS A 247 12.17 -21.04 15.05
CA LYS A 247 11.85 -20.40 13.77
C LYS A 247 10.70 -21.06 13.00
N ASP A 248 10.57 -22.36 13.12
CA ASP A 248 9.53 -23.15 12.44
C ASP A 248 8.13 -22.98 13.08
N SER A 249 8.06 -22.32 14.23
CA SER A 249 6.79 -21.99 14.89
C SER A 249 6.13 -20.76 14.33
N TYR A 250 6.83 -19.97 13.52
CA TYR A 250 6.28 -18.74 12.95
C TYR A 250 5.43 -19.07 11.73
N PRO A 251 4.10 -18.81 11.77
CA PRO A 251 3.17 -19.29 10.76
C PRO A 251 3.24 -18.53 9.42
N PHE A 252 3.88 -17.37 9.40
CA PHE A 252 3.89 -16.47 8.23
C PHE A 252 5.21 -16.49 7.46
N GLY A 253 6.11 -17.41 7.79
CA GLY A 253 7.45 -17.50 7.24
C GLY A 253 8.42 -16.53 7.91
N THR A 254 9.69 -16.72 7.64
CA THR A 254 10.79 -15.96 8.23
C THR A 254 11.35 -14.93 7.26
N GLY A 255 11.92 -13.86 7.80
CA GLY A 255 12.49 -12.77 7.02
C GLY A 255 13.84 -12.29 7.56
N TRP A 256 14.10 -11.00 7.45
CA TRP A 256 15.38 -10.37 7.81
C TRP A 256 15.35 -9.64 9.16
N GLY A 257 14.23 -9.65 9.86
CA GLY A 257 14.12 -9.09 11.21
C GLY A 257 14.29 -7.56 11.30
N ALA A 258 13.94 -6.82 10.26
CA ALA A 258 14.12 -5.37 10.25
C ALA A 258 13.00 -4.59 10.96
N GLY A 259 12.02 -5.28 11.55
CA GLY A 259 10.87 -4.71 12.19
C GLY A 259 10.80 -4.87 13.72
N PRO A 260 11.87 -4.52 14.49
CA PRO A 260 11.77 -4.61 15.95
C PRO A 260 10.73 -3.61 16.46
N VAL A 261 9.89 -4.05 17.41
CA VAL A 261 8.85 -3.24 18.00
C VAL A 261 9.21 -2.92 19.44
N SER A 262 9.04 -1.64 19.83
CA SER A 262 9.33 -1.22 21.19
C SER A 262 8.36 -1.88 22.20
N PRO A 263 8.86 -2.54 23.24
CA PRO A 263 8.01 -3.08 24.31
C PRO A 263 7.13 -2.02 24.97
N ALA A 264 7.62 -0.77 25.07
CA ALA A 264 6.84 0.33 25.61
C ALA A 264 5.59 0.61 24.78
N MET A 265 5.71 0.62 23.44
CA MET A 265 4.59 0.79 22.51
C MET A 265 3.58 -0.35 22.65
N VAL A 266 4.05 -1.59 22.75
CA VAL A 266 3.18 -2.78 22.91
C VAL A 266 2.41 -2.69 24.23
N ASN A 267 3.07 -2.32 25.30
CA ASN A 267 2.43 -2.19 26.61
C ASN A 267 1.40 -1.05 26.61
N GLU A 268 1.73 0.09 26.03
CA GLU A 268 0.79 1.21 25.92
C GLU A 268 -0.45 0.82 25.09
N TRP A 269 -0.26 0.07 23.99
CA TRP A 269 -1.38 -0.45 23.19
C TRP A 269 -2.24 -1.42 23.98
N LYS A 270 -1.62 -2.36 24.71
CA LYS A 270 -2.34 -3.30 25.59
C LYS A 270 -3.13 -2.57 26.69
N ASP A 271 -2.54 -1.56 27.30
CA ASP A 271 -3.21 -0.75 28.33
C ASP A 271 -4.37 0.07 27.77
N TRP A 272 -4.24 0.55 26.55
CA TRP A 272 -5.33 1.23 25.84
C TRP A 272 -6.42 0.22 25.46
N ALA A 273 -6.07 -0.90 24.88
CA ALA A 273 -6.99 -1.94 24.44
C ALA A 273 -7.81 -2.51 25.60
N ALA A 274 -7.20 -2.69 26.76
CA ALA A 274 -7.88 -3.17 27.96
C ALA A 274 -9.00 -2.23 28.48
N LYS A 275 -8.99 -0.96 28.07
CA LYS A 275 -10.01 0.04 28.41
C LYS A 275 -11.17 0.10 27.42
N GLN A 276 -11.07 -0.64 26.30
CA GLN A 276 -12.09 -0.66 25.27
C GLN A 276 -13.11 -1.77 25.52
N THR A 277 -14.30 -1.59 24.99
CA THR A 277 -15.34 -2.63 24.97
C THR A 277 -15.41 -3.21 23.56
N TYR A 278 -15.22 -4.51 23.47
CA TYR A 278 -15.28 -5.24 22.18
C TYR A 278 -16.61 -5.96 22.06
N THR A 279 -17.30 -5.78 20.93
CA THR A 279 -18.66 -6.31 20.70
C THR A 279 -18.69 -7.79 20.34
N ASP A 280 -17.58 -8.35 19.85
CA ASP A 280 -17.52 -9.69 19.27
C ASP A 280 -16.88 -10.75 20.17
N GLY A 281 -16.90 -10.51 21.47
CA GLY A 281 -16.31 -11.44 22.46
C GLY A 281 -14.79 -11.42 22.53
N TYR A 282 -14.15 -10.44 21.89
CA TYR A 282 -12.72 -10.22 22.02
C TYR A 282 -12.35 -9.80 23.44
N LYS A 283 -11.25 -10.33 23.92
CA LYS A 283 -10.64 -9.91 25.20
C LYS A 283 -9.56 -8.85 25.01
N GLU A 284 -9.11 -8.66 23.78
CA GLU A 284 -8.05 -7.72 23.40
C GLU A 284 -8.28 -7.19 21.98
N ASP A 285 -7.56 -6.14 21.61
CA ASP A 285 -7.65 -5.59 20.26
C ASP A 285 -7.06 -6.59 19.23
N PRO A 286 -7.87 -7.12 18.31
CA PRO A 286 -7.40 -8.09 17.32
C PRO A 286 -6.33 -7.53 16.39
N ARG A 287 -6.23 -6.20 16.26
CA ARG A 287 -5.19 -5.54 15.48
C ARG A 287 -3.82 -5.68 16.13
N LEU A 288 -3.75 -5.72 17.45
CA LEU A 288 -2.49 -5.94 18.17
C LEU A 288 -1.92 -7.32 17.82
N THR A 289 -2.74 -8.36 18.00
CA THR A 289 -2.35 -9.75 17.67
C THR A 289 -2.03 -9.94 16.19
N GLY A 290 -2.74 -9.26 15.32
CA GLY A 290 -2.51 -9.33 13.86
C GLY A 290 -1.33 -8.53 13.34
N SER A 291 -0.76 -7.61 14.13
CA SER A 291 0.33 -6.73 13.72
C SER A 291 1.64 -7.01 14.41
N ILE A 292 1.62 -7.60 15.60
CA ILE A 292 2.80 -7.73 16.46
C ILE A 292 2.91 -9.16 16.96
N TRP A 293 4.08 -9.72 16.77
CA TRP A 293 4.46 -11.04 17.21
C TRP A 293 5.39 -10.97 18.43
N SER A 294 5.13 -11.82 19.44
CA SER A 294 6.00 -11.95 20.61
C SER A 294 6.72 -13.29 20.62
N TYR A 295 8.01 -13.26 20.70
CA TYR A 295 8.83 -14.47 20.77
C TYR A 295 8.79 -15.21 22.12
N LYS A 296 8.30 -14.54 23.16
CA LYS A 296 8.19 -15.10 24.51
C LYS A 296 6.77 -15.54 24.88
N ALA A 297 5.79 -15.17 24.05
CA ALA A 297 4.41 -15.53 24.35
C ALA A 297 4.12 -16.95 23.86
N LEU A 298 3.35 -17.69 24.67
CA LEU A 298 2.64 -18.85 24.17
C LEU A 298 1.50 -18.34 23.30
N ASP A 299 1.51 -18.70 22.02
CA ASP A 299 0.38 -18.36 21.16
C ASP A 299 -0.64 -19.52 21.15
N PRO A 300 -1.78 -19.36 21.85
CA PRO A 300 -2.81 -20.39 21.88
C PRO A 300 -3.51 -20.57 20.53
N ASN A 301 -3.26 -19.68 19.57
CA ASN A 301 -3.89 -19.68 18.26
C ASN A 301 -3.11 -20.50 17.23
N ILE A 302 -1.88 -20.93 17.55
CA ILE A 302 -1.12 -21.81 16.68
C ILE A 302 -1.55 -23.26 16.90
N ALA A 303 -1.82 -23.97 15.81
CA ALA A 303 -2.17 -25.38 15.86
C ALA A 303 -1.04 -26.19 16.52
N GLY A 304 -1.39 -26.93 17.57
CA GLY A 304 -0.44 -27.75 18.31
C GLY A 304 0.18 -27.09 19.53
N ASN A 305 -0.29 -25.93 19.96
CA ASN A 305 0.24 -25.21 21.12
C ASN A 305 1.77 -25.08 21.08
N VAL A 306 2.29 -24.72 19.93
CA VAL A 306 3.73 -24.54 19.77
C VAL A 306 4.12 -23.33 20.61
N LEU A 307 5.03 -23.58 21.55
CA LEU A 307 5.65 -22.52 22.33
C LEU A 307 6.43 -21.60 21.39
N MET A 308 6.07 -20.34 21.42
CA MET A 308 6.87 -19.26 20.82
C MET A 308 8.02 -18.85 21.74
N ASP A 309 8.23 -19.57 22.83
CA ASP A 309 9.35 -19.36 23.73
C ASP A 309 10.64 -19.75 22.99
N CYS A 310 11.07 -18.86 22.15
CA CYS A 310 12.34 -18.96 21.48
C CYS A 310 13.43 -18.50 22.43
N THR A 311 14.54 -19.25 22.45
CA THR A 311 15.76 -18.75 23.05
C THR A 311 16.23 -17.58 22.19
N MET A 312 16.26 -16.39 22.77
CA MET A 312 16.68 -15.16 22.10
C MET A 312 18.16 -14.93 22.41
N ASP A 313 18.91 -14.51 21.40
CA ASP A 313 20.26 -14.03 21.62
C ASP A 313 20.25 -12.74 22.46
N GLU A 314 21.34 -12.46 23.17
CA GLU A 314 21.46 -11.28 24.00
C GLU A 314 21.30 -10.00 23.14
N GLY A 315 20.30 -9.18 23.47
CA GLY A 315 20.00 -7.94 22.77
C GLY A 315 18.97 -8.03 21.64
N GLU A 316 18.46 -9.22 21.34
CA GLU A 316 17.40 -9.37 20.35
C GLU A 316 16.04 -8.86 20.86
N PRO A 317 15.21 -8.26 19.98
CA PRO A 317 13.94 -7.70 20.38
C PRO A 317 12.91 -8.79 20.71
N GLU A 318 12.12 -8.58 21.76
CA GLU A 318 11.02 -9.48 22.14
C GLU A 318 9.87 -9.43 21.14
N TYR A 319 9.66 -8.29 20.52
CA TYR A 319 8.53 -8.05 19.61
C TYR A 319 9.00 -7.68 18.22
N THR A 320 8.28 -8.16 17.22
CA THR A 320 8.47 -7.83 15.81
C THR A 320 7.12 -7.63 15.09
N VAL A 321 7.16 -7.07 13.90
CA VAL A 321 5.99 -6.86 13.04
C VAL A 321 5.71 -8.10 12.22
#